data_ee3bbe0e79c7965cf184b1c9d16d73c4
#
_entry.id   ee3bbe0e79c7965cf184b1c9d16d73c4
#
_cell.length_a   1.000
_cell.length_b   1.000
_cell.length_c   1.000
_cell.angle_alpha   90.00
_cell.angle_beta   90.00
_cell.angle_gamma   90.00
#
_symmetry.space_group_name_H-M   'P 1'
#
loop_
_entity.id
_entity.type
_entity.pdbx_description
1 polymer ?
#
loop_
_entity_poly.entity_id
_entity_poly.type
_entity_poly.pdbx_seq_one_letter_code
_entity_poly.pdbx_strand_id
1 'polypeptide(L)'
;LLLTAAALAQTAVPPTVRIAHGPYVLNVTEDGFTVVWDAKADAIGWVELAPMDGSHFYSAERPRYYDSHLGLCRVGRMHRVRIEGLQPGTTYRYRIMQRGIVLNEGNRRVILDDGDGSEVYRRKPYTIRTLDPAQEKVDFWMVNDIHARDSVFQLLIKEAPEAQPDFVCLNGDLASQTETEQTLWDACLGSASKILTPAGIPLAVTRGNHENRGAY
;
A
#
# COMPACT_ATOMS: atom_id res chain seq x y z
N LEU A 1 -49.70 -35.98 2.17
CA LEU A 1 -48.68 -35.26 1.35
C LEU A 1 -48.18 -34.07 2.16
N LEU A 2 -47.04 -34.22 2.79
CA LEU A 2 -46.31 -33.08 3.42
C LEU A 2 -45.38 -32.51 2.36
N LEU A 3 -45.65 -31.29 1.90
CA LEU A 3 -44.72 -30.47 1.13
C LEU A 3 -43.78 -29.80 2.12
N THR A 4 -42.52 -30.26 2.20
CA THR A 4 -41.45 -29.54 2.85
C THR A 4 -40.98 -28.46 1.89
N ALA A 5 -41.31 -27.21 2.16
CA ALA A 5 -40.75 -26.06 1.50
C ALA A 5 -39.28 -25.92 1.97
N ALA A 6 -38.33 -26.29 1.13
CA ALA A 6 -36.94 -25.95 1.33
C ALA A 6 -36.79 -24.44 1.16
N ALA A 7 -36.64 -23.71 2.27
CA ALA A 7 -36.23 -22.32 2.24
C ALA A 7 -34.80 -22.26 1.67
N LEU A 8 -34.66 -21.77 0.45
CA LEU A 8 -33.38 -21.35 -0.11
C LEU A 8 -32.89 -20.22 0.77
N ALA A 9 -31.93 -20.50 1.66
CA ALA A 9 -31.21 -19.49 2.38
C ALA A 9 -30.53 -18.60 1.32
N GLN A 10 -31.04 -17.39 1.17
CA GLN A 10 -30.41 -16.36 0.38
C GLN A 10 -29.07 -16.06 1.06
N THR A 11 -27.98 -16.62 0.52
CA THR A 11 -26.64 -16.33 1.01
C THR A 11 -26.41 -14.84 0.80
N ALA A 12 -26.33 -14.11 1.90
CA ALA A 12 -26.01 -12.69 1.87
C ALA A 12 -24.68 -12.51 1.10
N VAL A 13 -24.67 -11.62 0.12
CA VAL A 13 -23.43 -11.27 -0.60
C VAL A 13 -22.44 -10.78 0.44
N PRO A 14 -21.24 -11.38 0.53
CA PRO A 14 -20.25 -10.92 1.49
C PRO A 14 -19.92 -9.44 1.27
N PRO A 15 -19.70 -8.67 2.33
CA PRO A 15 -19.36 -7.24 2.18
C PRO A 15 -18.01 -7.10 1.45
N THR A 16 -17.88 -6.02 0.68
CA THR A 16 -16.61 -5.66 0.01
C THR A 16 -15.46 -5.59 1.02
N VAL A 17 -14.37 -6.29 0.72
CA VAL A 17 -13.16 -6.23 1.55
C VAL A 17 -12.50 -4.87 1.38
N ARG A 18 -12.48 -4.09 2.45
CA ARG A 18 -11.92 -2.73 2.46
C ARG A 18 -10.41 -2.73 2.68
N ILE A 19 -9.74 -1.70 2.14
CA ILE A 19 -8.38 -1.34 2.51
C ILE A 19 -8.39 -0.99 4.01
N ALA A 20 -7.47 -1.58 4.77
CA ALA A 20 -7.31 -1.31 6.19
C ALA A 20 -6.33 -0.15 6.41
N HIS A 21 -5.15 -0.23 5.81
CA HIS A 21 -4.06 0.73 5.97
C HIS A 21 -3.28 0.92 4.66
N GLY A 22 -2.56 2.04 4.57
CA GLY A 22 -1.71 2.36 3.43
C GLY A 22 -2.42 3.18 2.35
N PRO A 23 -1.84 3.28 1.15
CA PRO A 23 -0.54 2.72 0.81
C PRO A 23 0.64 3.53 1.33
N TYR A 24 1.81 2.92 1.28
CA TYR A 24 3.10 3.61 1.30
C TYR A 24 4.02 3.02 0.23
N VAL A 25 5.07 3.77 -0.13
CA VAL A 25 5.99 3.39 -1.21
C VAL A 25 7.37 3.10 -0.65
N LEU A 26 7.97 2.01 -1.12
CA LEU A 26 9.33 1.57 -0.78
C LEU A 26 10.16 1.31 -2.04
N ASN A 27 11.47 1.15 -1.85
CA ASN A 27 12.38 0.65 -2.87
C ASN A 27 12.22 1.37 -4.20
N VAL A 28 12.18 2.69 -4.16
CA VAL A 28 12.22 3.51 -5.38
C VAL A 28 13.60 3.34 -6.03
N THR A 29 13.58 3.04 -7.33
CA THR A 29 14.76 2.90 -8.19
C THR A 29 14.60 3.81 -9.40
N GLU A 30 15.58 3.82 -10.29
CA GLU A 30 15.50 4.55 -11.56
C GLU A 30 14.39 4.02 -12.48
N ASP A 31 14.05 2.74 -12.36
CA ASP A 31 13.11 2.04 -13.25
C ASP A 31 11.86 1.51 -12.54
N GLY A 32 11.66 1.83 -11.24
CA GLY A 32 10.49 1.29 -10.54
C GLY A 32 10.37 1.66 -9.06
N PHE A 33 9.34 1.10 -8.43
CA PHE A 33 9.04 1.26 -7.01
C PHE A 33 8.13 0.14 -6.50
N THR A 34 8.01 0.02 -5.19
CA THR A 34 7.13 -0.95 -4.54
C THR A 34 6.04 -0.24 -3.76
N VAL A 35 4.78 -0.62 -3.98
CA VAL A 35 3.62 -0.12 -3.23
C VAL A 35 3.16 -1.18 -2.24
N VAL A 36 2.93 -0.77 -1.00
CA VAL A 36 2.50 -1.68 0.09
C VAL A 36 1.23 -1.14 0.75
N TRP A 37 0.27 -2.03 1.00
CA TRP A 37 -0.95 -1.74 1.78
C TRP A 37 -1.49 -2.99 2.44
N ASP A 38 -2.40 -2.81 3.40
CA ASP A 38 -3.08 -3.87 4.13
C ASP A 38 -4.58 -3.86 3.86
N ALA A 39 -5.18 -5.03 3.68
CA ALA A 39 -6.61 -5.25 3.52
C ALA A 39 -7.23 -5.78 4.81
N LYS A 40 -8.53 -5.53 5.03
CA LYS A 40 -9.25 -6.02 6.22
C LYS A 40 -9.44 -7.54 6.25
N ALA A 41 -9.35 -8.20 5.10
CA ALA A 41 -9.45 -9.66 4.95
C ALA A 41 -8.68 -10.09 3.70
N ASP A 42 -8.62 -11.39 3.45
CA ASP A 42 -7.95 -11.94 2.28
C ASP A 42 -8.49 -11.36 0.98
N ALA A 43 -7.57 -10.88 0.16
CA ALA A 43 -7.85 -10.25 -1.12
C ALA A 43 -6.75 -10.59 -2.15
N ILE A 44 -7.02 -10.29 -3.40
CA ILE A 44 -5.99 -10.08 -4.43
C ILE A 44 -5.85 -8.58 -4.65
N GLY A 45 -4.62 -8.10 -4.81
CA GLY A 45 -4.32 -6.68 -4.95
C GLY A 45 -3.55 -6.36 -6.22
N TRP A 46 -3.73 -5.14 -6.74
CA TRP A 46 -2.95 -4.61 -7.85
C TRP A 46 -2.84 -3.08 -7.77
N VAL A 47 -1.87 -2.56 -8.50
CA VAL A 47 -1.68 -1.12 -8.72
C VAL A 47 -2.01 -0.80 -10.17
N GLU A 48 -2.75 0.26 -10.40
CA GLU A 48 -2.96 0.87 -11.72
C GLU A 48 -2.08 2.11 -11.84
N LEU A 49 -1.40 2.26 -12.98
CA LEU A 49 -0.43 3.31 -13.22
C LEU A 49 -0.87 4.22 -14.35
N ALA A 50 -0.61 5.53 -14.21
CA ALA A 50 -0.90 6.54 -15.23
C ALA A 50 0.27 7.53 -15.36
N PRO A 51 0.52 8.11 -16.54
CA PRO A 51 1.50 9.17 -16.71
C PRO A 51 1.04 10.46 -16.00
N MET A 52 1.99 11.34 -15.66
CA MET A 52 1.71 12.67 -15.11
C MET A 52 1.52 13.69 -16.24
N ASP A 53 0.46 13.52 -17.04
CA ASP A 53 0.17 14.28 -18.26
C ASP A 53 -1.02 15.25 -18.13
N GLY A 54 -1.58 15.40 -16.92
CA GLY A 54 -2.74 16.25 -16.67
C GLY A 54 -4.08 15.68 -17.14
N SER A 55 -4.09 14.53 -17.83
CA SER A 55 -5.32 13.88 -18.27
C SER A 55 -6.11 13.29 -17.10
N HIS A 56 -7.40 12.99 -17.32
CA HIS A 56 -8.16 12.19 -16.34
C HIS A 56 -7.48 10.83 -16.15
N PHE A 57 -7.49 10.29 -14.90
CA PHE A 57 -6.80 9.02 -14.60
C PHE A 57 -7.22 7.89 -15.55
N TYR A 58 -8.50 7.80 -15.88
CA TYR A 58 -9.05 6.83 -16.83
C TYR A 58 -9.37 7.41 -18.22
N SER A 59 -8.60 8.40 -18.69
CA SER A 59 -8.69 8.83 -20.09
C SER A 59 -8.27 7.74 -21.09
N ALA A 60 -7.54 6.73 -20.61
CA ALA A 60 -7.15 5.53 -21.33
C ALA A 60 -7.14 4.33 -20.37
N GLU A 61 -7.10 3.12 -20.91
CA GLU A 61 -6.86 1.91 -20.13
C GLU A 61 -5.52 2.01 -19.40
N ARG A 62 -5.47 1.57 -18.14
CA ARG A 62 -4.28 1.64 -17.31
C ARG A 62 -3.64 0.28 -17.14
N PRO A 63 -2.31 0.18 -17.27
CA PRO A 63 -1.59 -1.04 -16.96
C PRO A 63 -1.83 -1.41 -15.50
N ARG A 64 -1.97 -2.72 -15.24
CA ARG A 64 -2.18 -3.30 -13.92
C ARG A 64 -0.98 -4.14 -13.52
N TYR A 65 -0.45 -3.84 -12.35
CA TYR A 65 0.64 -4.57 -11.73
C TYR A 65 0.08 -5.32 -10.53
N TYR A 66 0.06 -6.64 -10.60
CA TYR A 66 -0.54 -7.48 -9.56
C TYR A 66 0.47 -7.87 -8.49
N ASP A 67 -0.01 -7.98 -7.23
CA ASP A 67 0.72 -8.72 -6.21
C ASP A 67 0.72 -10.19 -6.62
N SER A 68 1.86 -10.64 -7.17
CA SER A 68 1.97 -11.97 -7.76
C SER A 68 3.32 -12.62 -7.42
N HIS A 69 3.30 -13.95 -7.40
CA HIS A 69 4.50 -14.78 -7.29
C HIS A 69 4.44 -15.90 -8.31
N LEU A 70 5.49 -16.07 -9.10
CA LEU A 70 5.55 -17.07 -10.19
C LEU A 70 4.34 -17.01 -11.15
N GLY A 71 3.85 -15.80 -11.44
CA GLY A 71 2.68 -15.59 -12.32
C GLY A 71 1.32 -15.82 -11.68
N LEU A 72 1.26 -16.19 -10.40
CA LEU A 72 0.02 -16.37 -9.66
C LEU A 72 -0.24 -15.16 -8.75
N CYS A 73 -1.47 -14.62 -8.79
CA CYS A 73 -1.88 -13.59 -7.84
C CYS A 73 -1.83 -14.15 -6.42
N ARG A 74 -1.15 -13.46 -5.54
CA ARG A 74 -1.11 -13.77 -4.12
C ARG A 74 -2.45 -13.45 -3.49
N VAL A 75 -2.87 -14.30 -2.57
CA VAL A 75 -4.03 -14.09 -1.72
C VAL A 75 -3.52 -13.81 -0.30
N GLY A 76 -4.00 -12.74 0.30
CA GLY A 76 -3.65 -12.37 1.66
C GLY A 76 -4.15 -10.99 1.99
N ARG A 77 -3.82 -10.52 3.19
CA ARG A 77 -4.16 -9.19 3.67
C ARG A 77 -3.10 -8.16 3.26
N MET A 78 -1.82 -8.49 3.46
CA MET A 78 -0.70 -7.64 3.11
C MET A 78 -0.38 -7.76 1.63
N HIS A 79 -0.51 -6.66 0.90
CA HIS A 79 -0.16 -6.56 -0.51
C HIS A 79 1.16 -5.81 -0.69
N ARG A 80 2.00 -6.36 -1.58
CA ARG A 80 3.29 -5.77 -1.96
C ARG A 80 3.47 -5.89 -3.46
N VAL A 81 3.26 -4.79 -4.16
CA VAL A 81 3.32 -4.76 -5.63
C VAL A 81 4.58 -4.05 -6.08
N ARG A 82 5.47 -4.77 -6.74
CA ARG A 82 6.63 -4.19 -7.43
C ARG A 82 6.24 -3.76 -8.84
N ILE A 83 6.58 -2.54 -9.21
CA ILE A 83 6.37 -1.95 -10.54
C ILE A 83 7.75 -1.70 -11.12
N GLU A 84 7.98 -2.15 -12.36
CA GLU A 84 9.27 -2.07 -13.05
C GLU A 84 9.09 -1.66 -14.50
N GLY A 85 10.21 -1.33 -15.17
CA GLY A 85 10.22 -0.93 -16.57
C GLY A 85 9.79 0.52 -16.78
N LEU A 86 9.94 1.35 -15.77
CA LEU A 86 9.60 2.78 -15.81
C LEU A 86 10.78 3.62 -16.31
N GLN A 87 10.49 4.87 -16.70
CA GLN A 87 11.53 5.83 -17.10
C GLN A 87 12.16 6.49 -15.86
N PRO A 88 13.49 6.68 -15.84
CA PRO A 88 14.17 7.40 -14.77
C PRO A 88 13.69 8.86 -14.64
N GLY A 89 13.77 9.40 -13.43
CA GLY A 89 13.46 10.80 -13.14
C GLY A 89 12.04 11.23 -13.49
N THR A 90 11.10 10.27 -13.61
CA THR A 90 9.75 10.49 -14.13
C THR A 90 8.71 10.34 -13.03
N THR A 91 7.77 11.29 -12.98
CA THR A 91 6.65 11.23 -12.04
C THR A 91 5.47 10.47 -12.65
N TYR A 92 4.95 9.52 -11.91
CA TYR A 92 3.78 8.74 -12.24
C TYR A 92 2.65 8.97 -11.26
N ARG A 93 1.42 8.84 -11.73
CA ARG A 93 0.22 8.75 -10.90
C ARG A 93 -0.14 7.30 -10.72
N TYR A 94 -0.59 6.92 -9.54
CA TYR A 94 -1.02 5.54 -9.28
C TYR A 94 -2.24 5.47 -8.35
N ARG A 95 -2.92 4.34 -8.40
CA ARG A 95 -3.93 3.94 -7.43
C ARG A 95 -3.76 2.47 -7.05
N ILE A 96 -4.13 2.14 -5.83
CA ILE A 96 -4.24 0.76 -5.37
C ILE A 96 -5.67 0.26 -5.57
N MET A 97 -5.80 -1.02 -5.88
CA MET A 97 -7.05 -1.72 -6.04
C MET A 97 -6.95 -3.11 -5.41
N GLN A 98 -8.07 -3.61 -4.88
CA GLN A 98 -8.16 -4.97 -4.37
C GLN A 98 -9.55 -5.55 -4.58
N ARG A 99 -9.63 -6.90 -4.61
CA ARG A 99 -10.87 -7.67 -4.55
C ARG A 99 -10.76 -8.74 -3.51
N GLY A 100 -11.75 -8.83 -2.64
CA GLY A 100 -11.82 -9.83 -1.59
C GLY A 100 -11.93 -11.25 -2.16
N ILE A 101 -11.42 -12.21 -1.42
CA ILE A 101 -11.50 -13.63 -1.71
C ILE A 101 -12.49 -14.26 -0.73
N VAL A 102 -13.51 -14.96 -1.25
CA VAL A 102 -14.49 -15.70 -0.45
C VAL A 102 -14.06 -17.14 -0.26
N LEU A 103 -13.44 -17.72 -1.29
CA LEU A 103 -12.98 -19.10 -1.30
C LEU A 103 -11.64 -19.19 -2.02
N ASN A 104 -10.69 -19.87 -1.42
CA ASN A 104 -9.36 -20.15 -2.02
C ASN A 104 -8.90 -21.55 -1.58
N GLU A 105 -9.49 -22.57 -2.18
CA GLU A 105 -9.23 -23.99 -1.85
C GLU A 105 -8.86 -24.78 -3.10
N GLY A 106 -7.66 -25.32 -3.12
CA GLY A 106 -7.14 -26.09 -4.24
C GLY A 106 -7.18 -25.31 -5.56
N ASN A 107 -7.97 -25.81 -6.53
CA ASN A 107 -8.19 -25.16 -7.82
C ASN A 107 -9.45 -24.27 -7.86
N ARG A 108 -10.13 -24.12 -6.73
CA ARG A 108 -11.34 -23.28 -6.61
C ARG A 108 -11.01 -21.95 -5.96
N ARG A 109 -11.26 -20.86 -6.68
CA ARG A 109 -11.14 -19.51 -6.15
C ARG A 109 -12.41 -18.72 -6.49
N VAL A 110 -13.02 -18.12 -5.48
CA VAL A 110 -14.16 -17.22 -5.64
C VAL A 110 -13.72 -15.82 -5.21
N ILE A 111 -13.73 -14.91 -6.16
CA ILE A 111 -13.34 -13.51 -6.00
C ILE A 111 -14.62 -12.70 -5.87
N LEU A 112 -14.66 -11.74 -4.96
CA LEU A 112 -15.75 -10.78 -4.87
C LEU A 112 -15.72 -9.84 -6.08
N ASP A 113 -16.87 -9.57 -6.68
CA ASP A 113 -16.99 -8.67 -7.83
C ASP A 113 -16.73 -7.21 -7.44
N ASP A 114 -17.22 -6.79 -6.28
CA ASP A 114 -17.01 -5.44 -5.76
C ASP A 114 -15.61 -5.28 -5.22
N GLY A 115 -14.82 -4.47 -5.89
CA GLY A 115 -13.48 -4.09 -5.44
C GLY A 115 -13.48 -2.87 -4.53
N ASP A 116 -12.42 -2.72 -3.75
CA ASP A 116 -12.08 -1.49 -3.05
C ASP A 116 -10.79 -0.90 -3.63
N GLY A 117 -10.61 0.41 -3.53
CA GLY A 117 -9.42 1.05 -4.06
C GLY A 117 -9.30 2.51 -3.65
N SER A 118 -8.11 3.07 -3.84
CA SER A 118 -7.90 4.49 -3.58
C SER A 118 -8.69 5.35 -4.57
N GLU A 119 -9.23 6.44 -4.06
CA GLU A 119 -10.07 7.37 -4.81
C GLU A 119 -9.26 8.17 -5.84
N VAL A 120 -9.76 8.29 -7.08
CA VAL A 120 -9.11 9.06 -8.16
C VAL A 120 -10.08 10.00 -8.90
N TYR A 121 -11.37 9.97 -8.56
CA TYR A 121 -12.38 10.82 -9.19
C TYR A 121 -12.62 12.12 -8.39
N ARG A 122 -12.66 12.00 -7.07
CA ARG A 122 -12.92 13.12 -6.15
C ARG A 122 -11.65 13.62 -5.45
N ARG A 123 -10.60 12.81 -5.45
CA ARG A 123 -9.29 13.12 -4.88
C ARG A 123 -8.22 12.95 -5.95
N LYS A 124 -7.11 13.65 -5.80
CA LYS A 124 -5.95 13.44 -6.66
C LYS A 124 -5.42 12.01 -6.46
N PRO A 125 -5.06 11.30 -7.55
CA PRO A 125 -4.31 10.05 -7.45
C PRO A 125 -3.02 10.27 -6.66
N TYR A 126 -2.51 9.20 -6.06
CA TYR A 126 -1.17 9.24 -5.51
C TYR A 126 -0.14 9.44 -6.62
N THR A 127 0.97 10.07 -6.26
CA THR A 127 2.09 10.27 -7.18
C THR A 127 3.38 9.71 -6.59
N ILE A 128 4.32 9.35 -7.45
CA ILE A 128 5.67 8.98 -7.07
C ILE A 128 6.61 9.29 -8.24
N ARG A 129 7.83 9.72 -7.92
CA ARG A 129 8.89 9.94 -8.90
C ARG A 129 9.93 8.83 -8.78
N THR A 130 10.33 8.24 -9.90
CA THR A 130 11.49 7.35 -9.98
C THR A 130 12.78 8.13 -9.75
N LEU A 131 13.83 7.45 -9.28
CA LEU A 131 15.13 8.11 -9.10
C LEU A 131 15.66 8.66 -10.42
N ASP A 132 16.35 9.79 -10.32
CA ASP A 132 16.95 10.45 -11.46
C ASP A 132 18.48 10.26 -11.39
N PRO A 133 19.12 9.54 -12.32
CA PRO A 133 20.55 9.33 -12.31
C PRO A 133 21.36 10.62 -12.49
N ALA A 134 20.71 11.71 -12.95
CA ALA A 134 21.34 13.03 -13.05
C ALA A 134 21.23 13.87 -11.76
N GLN A 135 20.53 13.38 -10.74
CA GLN A 135 20.39 14.08 -9.48
C GLN A 135 21.70 14.04 -8.68
N GLU A 136 22.27 15.22 -8.42
CA GLU A 136 23.57 15.36 -7.72
C GLU A 136 23.42 15.44 -6.20
N LYS A 137 22.23 15.74 -5.68
CA LYS A 137 21.96 15.92 -4.25
C LYS A 137 20.74 15.10 -3.85
N VAL A 138 20.80 14.53 -2.66
CA VAL A 138 19.71 13.78 -2.05
C VAL A 138 19.40 14.40 -0.69
N ASP A 139 18.19 14.86 -0.50
CA ASP A 139 17.67 15.36 0.77
C ASP A 139 16.76 14.32 1.39
N PHE A 140 17.05 13.89 2.61
CA PHE A 140 16.22 12.93 3.30
C PHE A 140 16.09 13.22 4.79
N TRP A 141 14.99 12.80 5.36
CA TRP A 141 14.78 12.83 6.79
C TRP A 141 14.98 11.45 7.38
N MET A 142 15.60 11.37 8.54
CA MET A 142 15.79 10.13 9.29
C MET A 142 15.10 10.23 10.64
N VAL A 143 14.29 9.23 10.95
CA VAL A 143 13.59 9.08 12.23
C VAL A 143 13.84 7.68 12.75
N ASN A 144 14.19 7.56 14.03
CA ASN A 144 14.45 6.30 14.71
C ASN A 144 13.93 6.36 16.16
N ASP A 145 13.88 5.20 16.84
CA ASP A 145 13.52 5.08 18.26
C ASP A 145 12.14 5.69 18.60
N ILE A 146 11.16 5.48 17.73
CA ILE A 146 9.78 5.96 17.90
C ILE A 146 9.10 5.25 19.08
N HIS A 147 9.35 3.94 19.25
CA HIS A 147 8.77 3.11 20.30
C HIS A 147 7.25 3.28 20.44
N ALA A 148 6.54 3.18 19.32
CA ALA A 148 5.08 3.32 19.21
C ALA A 148 4.51 4.69 19.67
N ARG A 149 5.33 5.75 19.72
CA ARG A 149 4.88 7.10 20.03
C ARG A 149 4.43 7.83 18.74
N ASP A 150 3.36 7.35 18.13
CA ASP A 150 2.86 7.87 16.85
C ASP A 150 2.59 9.38 16.88
N SER A 151 2.11 9.94 17.98
CA SER A 151 1.90 11.39 18.11
C SER A 151 3.20 12.19 18.00
N VAL A 152 4.32 11.67 18.52
CA VAL A 152 5.63 12.28 18.37
C VAL A 152 6.09 12.14 16.91
N PHE A 153 5.91 10.95 16.33
CA PHE A 153 6.25 10.70 14.93
C PHE A 153 5.54 11.68 13.99
N GLN A 154 4.23 11.88 14.16
CA GLN A 154 3.47 12.86 13.38
C GLN A 154 4.06 14.28 13.47
N LEU A 155 4.48 14.71 14.66
CA LEU A 155 5.14 16.01 14.84
C LEU A 155 6.46 16.12 14.09
N LEU A 156 7.24 15.03 14.02
CA LEU A 156 8.52 15.00 13.33
C LEU A 156 8.36 15.08 11.81
N ILE A 157 7.30 14.47 11.25
CA ILE A 157 7.12 14.41 9.79
C ILE A 157 6.09 15.40 9.22
N LYS A 158 5.41 16.17 10.07
CA LYS A 158 4.29 17.05 9.65
C LYS A 158 4.66 18.07 8.56
N GLU A 159 5.91 18.50 8.52
CA GLU A 159 6.42 19.50 7.56
C GLU A 159 7.04 18.84 6.30
N ALA A 160 7.17 17.52 6.27
CA ALA A 160 7.73 16.82 5.12
C ALA A 160 6.96 17.09 3.80
N PRO A 161 5.61 17.18 3.77
CA PRO A 161 4.87 17.52 2.56
C PRO A 161 5.25 18.89 1.97
N GLU A 162 5.64 19.86 2.79
CA GLU A 162 6.07 21.19 2.34
C GLU A 162 7.57 21.17 1.98
N ALA A 163 8.39 20.52 2.78
CA ALA A 163 9.85 20.43 2.57
C ALA A 163 10.23 19.54 1.38
N GLN A 164 9.36 18.57 1.00
CA GLN A 164 9.57 17.64 -0.13
C GLN A 164 10.91 16.92 -0.12
N PRO A 165 11.30 16.24 0.97
CA PRO A 165 12.50 15.40 0.95
C PRO A 165 12.34 14.27 -0.08
N ASP A 166 13.45 13.78 -0.63
CA ASP A 166 13.45 12.68 -1.60
C ASP A 166 12.89 11.39 -0.97
N PHE A 167 13.10 11.17 0.33
CA PHE A 167 12.49 10.10 1.10
C PHE A 167 12.55 10.37 2.62
N VAL A 168 11.76 9.60 3.38
CA VAL A 168 11.87 9.53 4.84
C VAL A 168 12.38 8.15 5.22
N CYS A 169 13.48 8.11 5.96
CA CYS A 169 14.08 6.89 6.51
C CYS A 169 13.54 6.61 7.91
N LEU A 170 12.86 5.48 8.07
CA LEU A 170 12.48 4.92 9.36
C LEU A 170 13.58 3.93 9.79
N ASN A 171 14.48 4.39 10.66
CA ASN A 171 15.75 3.72 10.95
C ASN A 171 15.65 2.84 12.21
N GLY A 172 14.63 1.98 12.28
CA GLY A 172 14.45 0.98 13.32
C GLY A 172 13.91 1.51 14.64
N ASP A 173 13.59 0.56 15.52
CA ASP A 173 12.96 0.75 16.84
C ASP A 173 11.66 1.58 16.75
N LEU A 174 10.85 1.25 15.73
CA LEU A 174 9.58 1.91 15.44
C LEU A 174 8.52 1.53 16.46
N ALA A 175 8.55 0.26 16.92
CA ALA A 175 7.72 -0.27 17.99
C ALA A 175 8.57 -0.82 19.12
N SER A 176 8.02 -0.91 20.33
CA SER A 176 8.73 -1.53 21.46
C SER A 176 8.78 -3.05 21.36
N GLN A 177 7.77 -3.65 20.72
CA GLN A 177 7.65 -5.07 20.41
C GLN A 177 6.78 -5.20 19.15
N THR A 178 7.02 -6.22 18.33
CA THR A 178 6.24 -6.48 17.12
C THR A 178 5.48 -7.79 17.29
N GLU A 179 4.32 -7.73 17.92
CA GLU A 179 3.47 -8.90 18.17
C GLU A 179 2.49 -9.19 17.04
N THR A 180 2.08 -8.16 16.31
CA THR A 180 1.18 -8.25 15.16
C THR A 180 1.57 -7.23 14.10
N GLU A 181 1.10 -7.43 12.88
CA GLU A 181 1.23 -6.43 11.79
C GLU A 181 0.62 -5.08 12.19
N GLN A 182 -0.50 -5.10 12.94
CA GLN A 182 -1.19 -3.90 13.42
C GLN A 182 -0.27 -3.02 14.27
N THR A 183 0.64 -3.62 15.03
CA THR A 183 1.59 -2.88 15.90
C THR A 183 2.41 -1.84 15.13
N LEU A 184 2.93 -2.19 13.94
CA LEU A 184 3.71 -1.26 13.11
C LEU A 184 2.83 -0.19 12.45
N TRP A 185 1.59 -0.55 12.08
CA TRP A 185 0.65 0.43 11.55
C TRP A 185 0.28 1.48 12.59
N ASP A 186 0.04 1.06 13.84
CA ASP A 186 -0.30 1.96 14.94
C ASP A 186 0.91 2.76 15.44
N ALA A 187 2.11 2.19 15.34
CA ALA A 187 3.35 2.82 15.78
C ALA A 187 3.75 4.03 14.93
N CYS A 188 3.68 3.91 13.59
CA CYS A 188 4.12 4.97 12.68
C CYS A 188 3.67 4.80 11.22
N LEU A 189 3.54 3.56 10.68
CA LEU A 189 3.25 3.37 9.26
C LEU A 189 1.89 3.92 8.85
N GLY A 190 0.90 3.88 9.75
CA GLY A 190 -0.42 4.47 9.53
C GLY A 190 -0.36 5.98 9.34
N SER A 191 0.42 6.67 10.14
CA SER A 191 0.64 8.13 10.02
C SER A 191 1.54 8.47 8.84
N ALA A 192 2.60 7.70 8.61
CA ALA A 192 3.46 7.85 7.43
C ALA A 192 2.64 7.78 6.13
N SER A 193 1.77 6.77 6.01
CA SER A 193 0.93 6.59 4.81
C SER A 193 -0.06 7.74 4.60
N LYS A 194 -0.57 8.34 5.68
CA LYS A 194 -1.52 9.47 5.61
C LYS A 194 -0.87 10.81 5.29
N ILE A 195 0.38 11.01 5.70
CA ILE A 195 1.10 12.28 5.58
C ILE A 195 2.01 12.27 4.35
N LEU A 196 2.82 11.23 4.18
CA LEU A 196 3.88 11.19 3.17
C LEU A 196 3.38 10.70 1.80
N THR A 197 2.52 9.70 1.76
CA THR A 197 2.04 9.13 0.49
C THR A 197 1.26 10.14 -0.37
N PRO A 198 0.34 10.96 0.16
CA PRO A 198 -0.32 12.00 -0.64
C PRO A 198 0.64 13.07 -1.16
N ALA A 199 1.78 13.27 -0.50
CA ALA A 199 2.85 14.18 -0.91
C ALA A 199 3.84 13.56 -1.91
N GLY A 200 3.69 12.27 -2.22
CA GLY A 200 4.58 11.56 -3.14
C GLY A 200 5.94 11.20 -2.53
N ILE A 201 6.06 11.19 -1.21
CA ILE A 201 7.31 10.96 -0.49
C ILE A 201 7.40 9.46 -0.12
N PRO A 202 8.37 8.71 -0.64
CA PRO A 202 8.58 7.32 -0.31
C PRO A 202 9.26 7.12 1.05
N LEU A 203 9.21 5.87 1.53
CA LEU A 203 9.89 5.44 2.75
C LEU A 203 11.12 4.59 2.41
N ALA A 204 12.15 4.70 3.24
CA ALA A 204 13.16 3.66 3.45
C ALA A 204 12.96 3.12 4.87
N VAL A 205 12.90 1.80 5.03
CA VAL A 205 12.62 1.19 6.33
C VAL A 205 13.71 0.17 6.67
N THR A 206 14.31 0.32 7.83
CA THR A 206 15.23 -0.67 8.41
C THR A 206 14.65 -1.22 9.71
N ARG A 207 15.08 -2.41 10.09
CA ARG A 207 14.71 -3.02 11.38
C ARG A 207 15.73 -2.63 12.43
N GLY A 208 15.25 -2.25 13.61
CA GLY A 208 16.06 -2.12 14.81
C GLY A 208 16.05 -3.42 15.64
N ASN A 209 16.60 -3.35 16.84
CA ASN A 209 16.62 -4.50 17.74
C ASN A 209 15.23 -4.78 18.37
N HIS A 210 14.38 -3.76 18.47
CA HIS A 210 13.02 -3.91 19.00
C HIS A 210 12.06 -4.63 18.05
N GLU A 211 12.21 -4.48 16.74
CA GLU A 211 11.44 -5.25 15.76
C GLU A 211 11.77 -6.75 15.75
N ASN A 212 12.85 -7.16 16.44
CA ASN A 212 13.18 -8.58 16.65
C ASN A 212 12.56 -9.15 17.94
N ARG A 213 11.81 -8.35 18.68
CA ARG A 213 11.07 -8.77 19.88
C ARG A 213 9.62 -9.01 19.51
N GLY A 214 9.03 -10.11 19.98
CA GLY A 214 7.66 -10.50 19.69
C GLY A 214 7.57 -11.66 18.71
N ALA A 215 6.37 -11.87 18.14
CA ALA A 215 6.05 -13.02 17.31
C ALA A 215 6.35 -12.82 15.81
N TYR A 216 6.69 -11.60 15.39
CA TYR A 216 6.90 -11.23 13.97
C TYR A 216 8.27 -10.64 13.70
#